data_f7193ae7873a3eddfcda2f01c1499d02
#
_entry.id   f7193ae7873a3eddfcda2f01c1499d02
#
_cell.length_a   1.000
_cell.length_b   1.000
_cell.length_c   1.000
_cell.angle_alpha   90.00
_cell.angle_beta   90.00
_cell.angle_gamma   90.00
#
_symmetry.space_group_name_H-M   'P 1'
#
loop_
_entity.id
_entity.type
_entity.pdbx_description
1 polymer ?
#
loop_
_entity_poly.entity_id
_entity_poly.type
_entity_poly.pdbx_seq_one_letter_code
_entity_poly.pdbx_strand_id
1 'polypeptide(L)'
;MKSFNISLDKFQRSSSAEHHASAQELWKRCEAAGDIYKKRYKGLYCVGCEAFYTKEELSERGECPLHPGKPVEEIEEENYFFKLTKYQEQLMQLIQDDVYKVVPVSRKNEALAFLRHGLEDLSISRSISRARGWGVPVPGDDPSTGGQIMYVWFDALNVYRSAAESISPNDQSLTTTRPSYWPADLHIIGKDITRFHAVYWPAILLSAKLPLPKELFVHGFVTVNGHKMSKSTGNVVDPMELIKQYGVEPVRYYLLREIPADDDGDFSDEKFKLRFNADLANGLGNFASRVLTLAQKFGALSFAHEKNVEIETQKAIEEATAAVTEGFTDLKMHEALAGIWKLIGYGDGYVNAKKPWELTAGSPEQGAALVSLLYVLSTASNLLVPFLPETAAKIQACIVVDKEKKEYRCTKPATSLFPRL
;
A
#
# COMPACT_ATOMS: atom_id res chain seq x y z
N MET A 1 4.02 3.48 -12.39
CA MET A 1 3.47 2.18 -12.00
C MET A 1 4.08 1.03 -12.80
N LYS A 2 4.06 1.02 -14.14
CA LYS A 2 4.77 -0.01 -14.92
C LYS A 2 6.24 -0.15 -14.52
N SER A 3 6.93 0.97 -14.25
CA SER A 3 8.34 1.00 -13.82
C SER A 3 8.61 0.29 -12.49
N PHE A 4 7.59 0.09 -11.66
CA PHE A 4 7.67 -0.63 -10.38
C PHE A 4 7.09 -2.05 -10.45
N ASN A 5 6.71 -2.52 -11.63
CA ASN A 5 6.04 -3.80 -11.84
C ASN A 5 4.78 -3.93 -10.93
N ILE A 6 3.97 -2.85 -10.90
CA ILE A 6 2.70 -2.79 -10.15
C ILE A 6 1.55 -2.91 -11.15
N SER A 7 0.72 -3.92 -10.96
CA SER A 7 -0.54 -4.08 -11.69
C SER A 7 -1.58 -3.10 -11.19
N LEU A 8 -2.36 -2.54 -12.11
CA LEU A 8 -3.47 -1.64 -11.82
C LEU A 8 -4.65 -1.99 -12.72
N ASP A 9 -5.81 -2.17 -12.12
CA ASP A 9 -7.06 -2.33 -12.86
C ASP A 9 -7.60 -0.99 -13.34
N LYS A 10 -7.46 0.06 -12.52
CA LYS A 10 -7.88 1.42 -12.87
C LYS A 10 -6.93 2.46 -12.30
N PHE A 11 -6.60 3.44 -13.13
CA PHE A 11 -6.00 4.70 -12.73
C PHE A 11 -6.98 5.83 -13.00
N GLN A 12 -7.49 6.46 -11.94
CA GLN A 12 -8.46 7.56 -12.04
C GLN A 12 -7.77 8.90 -11.82
N ARG A 13 -8.14 9.88 -12.64
CA ARG A 13 -7.72 11.28 -12.48
C ARG A 13 -8.91 12.12 -12.02
N SER A 14 -8.73 12.93 -10.99
CA SER A 14 -9.75 13.89 -10.53
C SER A 14 -10.05 14.99 -11.57
N SER A 15 -9.19 15.16 -12.58
CA SER A 15 -9.41 16.07 -13.71
C SER A 15 -10.22 15.49 -14.86
N SER A 16 -10.71 14.23 -14.76
CA SER A 16 -11.51 13.63 -15.83
C SER A 16 -12.97 14.10 -15.77
N ALA A 17 -13.62 14.17 -16.93
CA ALA A 17 -15.03 14.58 -17.01
C ALA A 17 -15.96 13.63 -16.24
N GLU A 18 -15.67 12.33 -16.27
CA GLU A 18 -16.41 11.32 -15.52
C GLU A 18 -16.33 11.55 -14.01
N HIS A 19 -15.13 11.88 -13.51
CA HIS A 19 -14.95 12.20 -12.11
C HIS A 19 -15.68 13.48 -11.72
N HIS A 20 -15.62 14.56 -12.55
CA HIS A 20 -16.34 15.78 -12.30
C HIS A 20 -17.87 15.54 -12.18
N ALA A 21 -18.43 14.73 -13.10
CA ALA A 21 -19.87 14.38 -13.05
C ALA A 21 -20.21 13.61 -11.75
N SER A 22 -19.35 12.66 -11.35
CA SER A 22 -19.53 11.90 -10.11
C SER A 22 -19.41 12.79 -8.86
N ALA A 23 -18.49 13.75 -8.84
CA ALA A 23 -18.33 14.68 -7.73
C ALA A 23 -19.54 15.64 -7.62
N GLN A 24 -20.07 16.13 -8.75
CA GLN A 24 -21.28 16.95 -8.78
C GLN A 24 -22.52 16.16 -8.34
N GLU A 25 -22.60 14.89 -8.67
CA GLU A 25 -23.68 14.03 -8.20
C GLU A 25 -23.60 13.80 -6.67
N LEU A 26 -22.41 13.57 -6.14
CA LEU A 26 -22.17 13.47 -4.70
C LEU A 26 -22.61 14.74 -3.95
N TRP A 27 -22.21 15.91 -4.49
CA TRP A 27 -22.64 17.20 -3.94
C TRP A 27 -24.15 17.32 -3.86
N LYS A 28 -24.85 17.04 -4.97
CA LYS A 28 -26.33 17.11 -5.04
C LYS A 28 -26.99 16.20 -4.01
N ARG A 29 -26.42 15.03 -3.73
CA ARG A 29 -26.95 14.13 -2.68
C ARG A 29 -26.82 14.74 -1.30
N CYS A 30 -25.64 15.30 -0.97
CA CYS A 30 -25.41 15.96 0.31
C CYS A 30 -26.30 17.22 0.47
N GLU A 31 -26.50 17.97 -0.61
CA GLU A 31 -27.39 19.13 -0.63
C GLU A 31 -28.87 18.73 -0.42
N ALA A 32 -29.31 17.67 -1.10
CA ALA A 32 -30.67 17.12 -0.93
C ALA A 32 -30.91 16.55 0.48
N ALA A 33 -29.85 16.12 1.18
CA ALA A 33 -29.90 15.74 2.59
C ALA A 33 -29.99 16.96 3.54
N GLY A 34 -29.87 18.17 3.01
CA GLY A 34 -29.89 19.42 3.79
C GLY A 34 -28.59 19.68 4.57
N ASP A 35 -27.50 19.04 4.15
CA ASP A 35 -26.22 19.11 4.85
C ASP A 35 -25.22 20.09 4.25
N ILE A 36 -25.63 20.82 3.20
CA ILE A 36 -24.85 21.90 2.59
C ILE A 36 -25.57 23.21 2.76
N TYR A 37 -24.85 24.28 3.18
CA TYR A 37 -25.39 25.62 3.36
C TYR A 37 -24.33 26.69 3.05
N LYS A 38 -24.73 27.89 2.69
CA LYS A 38 -23.82 29.04 2.49
C LYS A 38 -23.59 29.77 3.81
N LYS A 39 -22.35 30.21 4.04
CA LYS A 39 -21.96 31.01 5.20
C LYS A 39 -20.82 31.95 4.83
N ARG A 40 -20.91 33.20 5.26
CA ARG A 40 -19.75 34.11 5.30
C ARG A 40 -18.81 33.61 6.40
N TYR A 41 -17.59 33.42 6.04
CA TYR A 41 -16.56 32.92 6.93
C TYR A 41 -15.33 33.80 6.87
N LYS A 42 -14.82 34.17 8.04
CA LYS A 42 -13.54 34.85 8.20
C LYS A 42 -12.61 33.88 8.93
N GLY A 43 -11.51 33.51 8.32
CA GLY A 43 -10.62 32.51 8.89
C GLY A 43 -9.18 32.65 8.43
N LEU A 44 -8.30 31.91 9.11
CA LEU A 44 -6.87 31.86 8.83
C LEU A 44 -6.61 30.74 7.83
N TYR A 45 -6.13 31.09 6.65
CA TYR A 45 -5.97 30.17 5.52
C TYR A 45 -4.51 29.91 5.20
N CYS A 46 -4.11 28.65 5.17
CA CYS A 46 -2.79 28.25 4.70
C CYS A 46 -2.85 27.89 3.21
N VAL A 47 -2.18 28.68 2.38
CA VAL A 47 -2.11 28.44 0.92
C VAL A 47 -1.42 27.12 0.58
N GLY A 48 -0.51 26.64 1.42
CA GLY A 48 0.19 25.39 1.20
C GLY A 48 -0.63 24.13 1.47
N CYS A 49 -1.52 24.18 2.47
CA CYS A 49 -2.47 23.10 2.79
C CYS A 49 -3.78 23.24 2.03
N GLU A 50 -4.05 24.42 1.44
CA GLU A 50 -5.36 24.80 0.91
C GLU A 50 -6.50 24.62 1.94
N ALA A 51 -6.21 24.88 3.22
CA ALA A 51 -7.12 24.65 4.34
C ALA A 51 -7.17 25.85 5.29
N PHE A 52 -8.33 26.00 5.95
CA PHE A 52 -8.49 26.93 7.06
C PHE A 52 -7.99 26.28 8.36
N TYR A 53 -7.47 27.12 9.24
CA TYR A 53 -6.96 26.74 10.55
C TYR A 53 -7.58 27.63 11.63
N THR A 54 -7.79 27.07 12.81
CA THR A 54 -8.06 27.84 14.01
C THR A 54 -6.74 28.41 14.56
N LYS A 55 -6.81 29.38 15.46
CA LYS A 55 -5.60 29.94 16.08
C LYS A 55 -4.84 28.90 16.89
N GLU A 56 -5.56 27.95 17.50
CA GLU A 56 -5.03 26.86 18.31
C GLU A 56 -4.29 25.79 17.48
N GLU A 57 -4.65 25.65 16.21
CA GLU A 57 -4.00 24.72 15.30
C GLU A 57 -2.69 25.26 14.67
N LEU A 58 -2.44 26.56 14.83
CA LEU A 58 -1.21 27.20 14.35
C LEU A 58 -0.07 27.05 15.36
N SER A 59 1.15 27.18 14.88
CA SER A 59 2.32 27.26 15.76
C SER A 59 2.28 28.51 16.65
N GLU A 60 3.11 28.56 17.68
CA GLU A 60 3.28 29.76 18.53
C GLU A 60 3.61 31.05 17.74
N ARG A 61 4.15 30.89 16.52
CA ARG A 61 4.45 31.99 15.60
C ARG A 61 3.26 32.36 14.68
N GLY A 62 2.12 31.70 14.83
CA GLY A 62 0.95 31.89 13.96
C GLY A 62 1.13 31.30 12.56
N GLU A 63 2.03 30.36 12.37
CA GLU A 63 2.30 29.70 11.09
C GLU A 63 1.67 28.30 11.04
N CYS A 64 1.36 27.84 9.83
CA CYS A 64 0.91 26.46 9.61
C CYS A 64 2.01 25.46 10.00
N PRO A 65 1.74 24.46 10.87
CA PRO A 65 2.75 23.47 11.30
C PRO A 65 3.33 22.65 10.16
N LEU A 66 2.53 22.44 9.09
CA LEU A 66 2.94 21.68 7.92
C LEU A 66 3.71 22.52 6.88
N HIS A 67 3.61 23.86 6.96
CA HIS A 67 4.26 24.78 6.04
C HIS A 67 4.95 25.92 6.82
N PRO A 68 5.96 25.64 7.64
CA PRO A 68 6.67 26.66 8.39
C PRO A 68 7.30 27.69 7.44
N GLY A 69 7.28 28.96 7.85
CA GLY A 69 7.80 30.07 7.07
C GLY A 69 6.85 30.60 5.97
N LYS A 70 5.66 30.04 5.83
CA LYS A 70 4.61 30.58 4.95
C LYS A 70 3.57 31.32 5.77
N PRO A 71 3.24 32.58 5.42
CA PRO A 71 2.21 33.34 6.12
C PRO A 71 0.84 32.67 5.95
N VAL A 72 0.07 32.70 7.02
CA VAL A 72 -1.35 32.35 7.00
C VAL A 72 -2.12 33.63 6.70
N GLU A 73 -3.00 33.58 5.70
CA GLU A 73 -3.78 34.74 5.24
C GLU A 73 -5.11 34.82 5.98
N GLU A 74 -5.49 36.02 6.48
CA GLU A 74 -6.83 36.24 6.99
C GLU A 74 -7.76 36.50 5.80
N ILE A 75 -8.80 35.67 5.66
CA ILE A 75 -9.67 35.67 4.50
C ILE A 75 -11.11 35.74 4.93
N GLU A 76 -11.88 36.61 4.27
CA GLU A 76 -13.34 36.70 4.40
C GLU A 76 -13.98 36.35 3.06
N GLU A 77 -14.71 35.24 3.03
CA GLU A 77 -15.43 34.77 1.84
C GLU A 77 -16.79 34.17 2.23
N GLU A 78 -17.74 34.20 1.30
CA GLU A 78 -18.96 33.42 1.40
C GLU A 78 -18.74 32.09 0.70
N ASN A 79 -18.69 31.01 1.47
CA ASN A 79 -18.46 29.67 0.97
C ASN A 79 -19.64 28.75 1.29
N TYR A 80 -19.71 27.62 0.59
CA TYR A 80 -20.54 26.50 1.00
C TYR A 80 -19.85 25.72 2.11
N PHE A 81 -20.64 25.32 3.11
CA PHE A 81 -20.23 24.53 4.25
C PHE A 81 -20.99 23.21 4.30
N PHE A 82 -20.29 22.16 4.68
CA PHE A 82 -20.87 20.85 4.97
C PHE A 82 -21.04 20.69 6.48
N LYS A 83 -22.24 20.25 6.92
CA LYS A 83 -22.58 20.04 8.34
C LYS A 83 -21.85 18.83 8.92
N LEU A 84 -20.53 18.92 9.02
CA LEU A 84 -19.68 17.84 9.52
C LEU A 84 -19.99 17.50 10.98
N THR A 85 -20.31 18.50 11.80
CA THR A 85 -20.66 18.36 13.22
C THR A 85 -21.82 17.40 13.45
N LYS A 86 -22.77 17.33 12.53
CA LYS A 86 -23.93 16.40 12.59
C LYS A 86 -23.52 14.94 12.67
N TYR A 87 -22.37 14.57 12.16
CA TYR A 87 -21.92 13.18 12.01
C TYR A 87 -20.95 12.73 13.11
N GLN A 88 -20.56 13.60 14.03
CA GLN A 88 -19.51 13.34 15.04
C GLN A 88 -19.79 12.07 15.86
N GLU A 89 -20.95 11.97 16.49
CA GLU A 89 -21.30 10.83 17.34
C GLU A 89 -21.37 9.53 16.54
N GLN A 90 -21.97 9.60 15.35
CA GLN A 90 -22.07 8.41 14.49
C GLN A 90 -20.70 7.91 14.01
N LEU A 91 -19.79 8.81 13.65
CA LEU A 91 -18.41 8.47 13.27
C LEU A 91 -17.64 7.87 14.43
N MET A 92 -17.77 8.45 15.65
CA MET A 92 -17.16 7.89 16.84
C MET A 92 -17.60 6.44 17.06
N GLN A 93 -18.89 6.18 16.99
CA GLN A 93 -19.43 4.82 17.19
C GLN A 93 -18.92 3.85 16.11
N LEU A 94 -18.97 4.25 14.83
CA LEU A 94 -18.51 3.41 13.71
C LEU A 94 -17.03 3.01 13.83
N ILE A 95 -16.18 3.93 14.28
CA ILE A 95 -14.74 3.67 14.45
C ILE A 95 -14.49 2.89 15.74
N GLN A 96 -15.18 3.18 16.85
CA GLN A 96 -15.04 2.45 18.10
C GLN A 96 -15.38 0.97 17.94
N ASP A 97 -16.48 0.68 17.27
CA ASP A 97 -17.02 -0.67 17.08
C ASP A 97 -16.38 -1.42 15.88
N ASP A 98 -15.37 -0.84 15.24
CA ASP A 98 -14.72 -1.38 14.05
C ASP A 98 -15.68 -1.69 12.88
N VAL A 99 -16.83 -1.02 12.82
CA VAL A 99 -17.72 -1.06 11.65
C VAL A 99 -17.06 -0.33 10.47
N TYR A 100 -16.36 0.76 10.74
CA TYR A 100 -15.37 1.36 9.89
C TYR A 100 -14.01 1.20 10.56
N LYS A 101 -13.28 0.16 10.18
CA LYS A 101 -12.04 -0.24 10.84
C LYS A 101 -10.88 0.66 10.42
N VAL A 102 -10.20 1.27 11.38
CA VAL A 102 -9.01 2.11 11.15
C VAL A 102 -7.78 1.42 11.73
N VAL A 103 -6.78 1.19 10.89
CA VAL A 103 -5.55 0.47 11.20
C VAL A 103 -4.34 1.35 10.86
N PRO A 104 -3.30 1.34 11.68
CA PRO A 104 -3.12 0.66 12.96
C PRO A 104 -3.89 1.31 14.11
N VAL A 105 -3.89 0.67 15.28
CA VAL A 105 -4.60 1.14 16.49
C VAL A 105 -4.16 2.56 16.89
N SER A 106 -2.90 2.93 16.69
CA SER A 106 -2.41 4.30 16.92
C SER A 106 -3.21 5.33 16.10
N ARG A 107 -3.52 5.02 14.84
CA ARG A 107 -4.30 5.90 13.95
C ARG A 107 -5.80 5.88 14.27
N LYS A 108 -6.34 4.74 14.70
CA LYS A 108 -7.69 4.67 15.29
C LYS A 108 -7.82 5.62 16.48
N ASN A 109 -6.85 5.58 17.39
CA ASN A 109 -6.84 6.43 18.57
C ASN A 109 -6.69 7.93 18.21
N GLU A 110 -5.87 8.27 17.22
CA GLU A 110 -5.73 9.63 16.70
C GLU A 110 -7.05 10.16 16.12
N ALA A 111 -7.73 9.36 15.29
CA ALA A 111 -9.03 9.73 14.73
C ALA A 111 -10.10 9.92 15.82
N LEU A 112 -10.16 9.02 16.81
CA LEU A 112 -11.08 9.13 17.94
C LEU A 112 -10.75 10.35 18.83
N ALA A 113 -9.47 10.66 19.05
CA ALA A 113 -9.07 11.85 19.80
C ALA A 113 -9.50 13.12 19.08
N PHE A 114 -9.32 13.18 17.74
CA PHE A 114 -9.78 14.30 16.93
C PHE A 114 -11.30 14.48 17.02
N LEU A 115 -12.07 13.40 16.94
CA LEU A 115 -13.53 13.43 17.09
C LEU A 115 -13.97 13.91 18.49
N ARG A 116 -13.29 13.46 19.56
CA ARG A 116 -13.59 13.86 20.96
C ARG A 116 -13.30 15.33 21.23
N HIS A 117 -12.34 15.92 20.51
CA HIS A 117 -12.02 17.35 20.63
C HIS A 117 -13.14 18.24 20.11
N GLY A 118 -14.03 17.69 19.29
CA GLY A 118 -15.15 18.37 18.66
C GLY A 118 -14.87 18.68 17.19
N LEU A 119 -15.91 18.56 16.37
CA LEU A 119 -15.85 18.89 14.95
C LEU A 119 -16.43 20.29 14.72
N GLU A 120 -15.92 20.96 13.71
CA GLU A 120 -16.52 22.13 13.10
C GLU A 120 -17.03 21.80 11.70
N ASP A 121 -18.03 22.57 11.23
CA ASP A 121 -18.53 22.41 9.87
C ASP A 121 -17.47 22.79 8.85
N LEU A 122 -17.35 21.97 7.81
CA LEU A 122 -16.28 22.05 6.83
C LEU A 122 -16.63 22.99 5.67
N SER A 123 -15.77 23.98 5.39
CA SER A 123 -15.87 24.78 4.17
C SER A 123 -15.50 23.94 2.94
N ILE A 124 -16.48 23.67 2.06
CA ILE A 124 -16.37 22.75 0.93
C ILE A 124 -16.34 23.41 -0.44
N SER A 125 -16.23 24.74 -0.50
CA SER A 125 -16.07 25.50 -1.74
C SER A 125 -15.05 26.61 -1.62
N ARG A 126 -14.64 27.13 -2.76
CA ARG A 126 -13.71 28.27 -2.89
C ARG A 126 -14.17 29.15 -4.05
N SER A 127 -13.89 30.46 -3.97
CA SER A 127 -14.06 31.34 -5.13
C SER A 127 -13.15 30.89 -6.29
N ILE A 128 -13.62 31.12 -7.52
CA ILE A 128 -12.85 30.77 -8.74
C ILE A 128 -11.48 31.44 -8.74
N SER A 129 -11.40 32.71 -8.30
CA SER A 129 -10.13 33.42 -8.24
C SER A 129 -9.10 32.73 -7.35
N ARG A 130 -9.54 32.22 -6.20
CA ARG A 130 -8.70 31.47 -5.26
C ARG A 130 -8.31 30.10 -5.81
N ALA A 131 -9.23 29.40 -6.46
CA ALA A 131 -8.98 28.14 -7.13
C ALA A 131 -8.18 28.30 -8.43
N ARG A 132 -7.73 29.52 -8.74
CA ARG A 132 -6.96 29.85 -9.96
C ARG A 132 -7.63 29.37 -11.25
N GLY A 133 -8.96 29.40 -11.28
CA GLY A 133 -9.76 28.99 -12.43
C GLY A 133 -9.83 27.48 -12.66
N TRP A 134 -9.37 26.64 -11.71
CA TRP A 134 -9.33 25.18 -11.88
C TRP A 134 -10.08 24.44 -10.75
N GLY A 135 -10.78 23.38 -11.10
CA GLY A 135 -11.49 22.50 -10.17
C GLY A 135 -12.88 22.12 -10.68
N VAL A 136 -13.62 21.36 -9.87
CA VAL A 136 -14.99 20.93 -10.18
C VAL A 136 -15.96 22.07 -9.81
N PRO A 137 -16.75 22.62 -10.75
CA PRO A 137 -17.73 23.65 -10.44
C PRO A 137 -18.80 23.14 -9.47
N VAL A 138 -19.20 23.98 -8.53
CA VAL A 138 -20.34 23.70 -7.65
C VAL A 138 -21.62 23.65 -8.50
N PRO A 139 -22.48 22.63 -8.34
CA PRO A 139 -23.72 22.54 -9.08
C PRO A 139 -24.62 23.77 -8.87
N GLY A 140 -25.11 24.34 -9.96
CA GLY A 140 -25.98 25.53 -9.92
C GLY A 140 -25.24 26.86 -9.87
N ASP A 141 -23.93 26.86 -9.62
CA ASP A 141 -23.11 28.07 -9.70
C ASP A 141 -22.45 28.15 -11.08
N ASP A 142 -22.55 29.32 -11.75
CA ASP A 142 -21.89 29.52 -13.04
C ASP A 142 -20.48 30.09 -12.82
N PRO A 143 -19.43 29.35 -13.19
CA PRO A 143 -18.07 29.83 -13.08
C PRO A 143 -17.80 31.16 -13.81
N SER A 144 -18.51 31.42 -14.91
CA SER A 144 -18.34 32.68 -15.70
C SER A 144 -18.88 33.93 -15.03
N THR A 145 -19.79 33.76 -14.08
CA THR A 145 -20.45 34.87 -13.35
C THR A 145 -19.98 35.02 -11.89
N GLY A 146 -18.83 34.37 -11.54
CA GLY A 146 -18.28 34.43 -10.19
C GLY A 146 -18.72 33.28 -9.29
N GLY A 147 -19.19 32.17 -9.86
CA GLY A 147 -19.54 30.94 -9.16
C GLY A 147 -18.37 30.34 -8.37
N GLN A 148 -18.65 29.29 -7.65
CA GLN A 148 -17.66 28.63 -6.80
C GLN A 148 -17.22 27.27 -7.35
N ILE A 149 -16.05 26.85 -6.90
CA ILE A 149 -15.43 25.57 -7.21
C ILE A 149 -15.41 24.74 -5.92
N MET A 150 -15.63 23.43 -6.05
CA MET A 150 -15.53 22.52 -4.93
C MET A 150 -14.16 22.57 -4.28
N TYR A 151 -14.13 22.47 -2.97
CA TYR A 151 -12.89 22.26 -2.22
C TYR A 151 -12.24 20.95 -2.64
N VAL A 152 -10.93 21.01 -2.86
CA VAL A 152 -10.14 19.88 -3.39
C VAL A 152 -10.38 18.56 -2.66
N TRP A 153 -10.56 18.55 -1.35
CA TRP A 153 -10.79 17.30 -0.61
C TRP A 153 -12.23 16.79 -0.71
N PHE A 154 -13.22 17.64 -0.93
CA PHE A 154 -14.58 17.17 -1.23
C PHE A 154 -14.64 16.45 -2.58
N ASP A 155 -13.93 16.99 -3.55
CA ASP A 155 -13.77 16.44 -4.89
C ASP A 155 -12.85 15.19 -4.87
N ALA A 156 -11.60 15.33 -4.39
CA ALA A 156 -10.59 14.30 -4.49
C ALA A 156 -10.94 12.99 -3.75
N LEU A 157 -11.66 13.06 -2.62
CA LEU A 157 -12.11 11.87 -1.88
C LEU A 157 -13.10 11.02 -2.70
N ASN A 158 -13.86 11.63 -3.61
CA ASN A 158 -14.76 10.90 -4.49
C ASN A 158 -14.04 10.10 -5.59
N VAL A 159 -12.72 10.23 -5.74
CA VAL A 159 -11.95 9.51 -6.77
C VAL A 159 -12.09 7.99 -6.63
N TYR A 160 -12.20 7.50 -5.42
CA TYR A 160 -12.40 6.07 -5.13
C TYR A 160 -13.70 5.54 -5.71
N ARG A 161 -14.81 6.29 -5.49
CA ARG A 161 -16.12 5.92 -6.03
C ARG A 161 -16.16 6.05 -7.55
N SER A 162 -15.73 7.17 -8.10
CA SER A 162 -15.73 7.39 -9.55
C SER A 162 -14.85 6.39 -10.31
N ALA A 163 -13.75 5.92 -9.69
CA ALA A 163 -12.93 4.86 -10.24
C ALA A 163 -13.70 3.52 -10.27
N ALA A 164 -14.28 3.13 -9.14
CA ALA A 164 -15.02 1.88 -9.00
C ALA A 164 -16.23 1.80 -9.95
N GLU A 165 -17.00 2.89 -10.05
CA GLU A 165 -18.15 3.02 -10.94
C GLU A 165 -17.76 2.92 -12.43
N SER A 166 -16.58 3.44 -12.81
CA SER A 166 -16.10 3.40 -14.19
C SER A 166 -15.59 2.03 -14.64
N ILE A 167 -15.23 1.13 -13.70
CA ILE A 167 -14.85 -0.26 -13.99
C ILE A 167 -16.09 -1.14 -14.14
N SER A 168 -17.21 -0.73 -13.52
CA SER A 168 -18.51 -1.40 -13.67
C SER A 168 -19.33 -0.66 -14.73
N PRO A 169 -19.11 -0.87 -16.04
CA PRO A 169 -19.89 -0.18 -17.03
C PRO A 169 -21.35 -0.66 -16.93
N ASN A 170 -22.30 0.27 -17.04
CA ASN A 170 -23.68 0.02 -17.39
C ASN A 170 -23.76 -0.55 -18.82
N ASP A 171 -22.97 -1.57 -19.11
CA ASP A 171 -23.06 -2.29 -20.37
C ASP A 171 -24.28 -3.22 -20.28
N GLN A 172 -25.40 -2.70 -20.76
CA GLN A 172 -26.65 -3.43 -20.86
C GLN A 172 -26.57 -4.68 -21.77
N SER A 173 -25.40 -4.94 -22.37
CA SER A 173 -25.20 -6.06 -23.32
C SER A 173 -24.65 -7.33 -22.65
N LEU A 174 -24.25 -7.33 -21.39
CA LEU A 174 -23.70 -8.51 -20.73
C LEU A 174 -24.59 -8.96 -19.56
N THR A 175 -25.26 -10.07 -19.75
CA THR A 175 -26.13 -10.81 -18.80
C THR A 175 -25.37 -11.42 -17.61
N THR A 176 -24.21 -10.92 -17.25
CA THR A 176 -23.43 -11.37 -16.09
C THR A 176 -23.39 -10.30 -15.02
N THR A 177 -23.88 -10.62 -13.84
CA THR A 177 -23.75 -9.87 -12.60
C THR A 177 -22.25 -9.67 -12.27
N ARG A 178 -21.63 -8.61 -12.81
CA ARG A 178 -20.29 -8.23 -12.35
C ARG A 178 -20.41 -7.64 -10.95
N PRO A 179 -19.51 -8.02 -10.01
CA PRO A 179 -19.53 -7.46 -8.68
C PRO A 179 -19.28 -5.96 -8.76
N SER A 180 -20.05 -5.18 -7.99
CA SER A 180 -19.75 -3.77 -7.77
C SER A 180 -18.42 -3.68 -7.03
N TYR A 181 -17.50 -2.82 -7.52
CA TYR A 181 -16.24 -2.53 -6.84
C TYR A 181 -16.40 -1.45 -5.75
N TRP A 182 -17.62 -0.93 -5.56
CA TRP A 182 -17.95 -0.04 -4.46
C TRP A 182 -18.96 -0.70 -3.51
N PRO A 183 -18.82 -0.61 -2.19
CA PRO A 183 -17.76 0.09 -1.45
C PRO A 183 -16.41 -0.63 -1.51
N ALA A 184 -15.32 0.13 -1.28
CA ALA A 184 -13.99 -0.42 -1.18
C ALA A 184 -13.86 -1.34 0.05
N ASP A 185 -13.16 -2.47 -0.09
CA ASP A 185 -12.81 -3.31 1.05
C ASP A 185 -11.73 -2.64 1.89
N LEU A 186 -10.77 -1.98 1.25
CA LEU A 186 -9.62 -1.35 1.90
C LEU A 186 -9.24 -0.04 1.20
N HIS A 187 -9.08 1.03 1.98
CA HIS A 187 -8.33 2.22 1.56
C HIS A 187 -6.94 2.19 2.16
N ILE A 188 -5.90 2.47 1.36
CA ILE A 188 -4.50 2.58 1.83
C ILE A 188 -4.03 4.01 1.62
N ILE A 189 -3.62 4.68 2.70
CA ILE A 189 -3.27 6.10 2.67
C ILE A 189 -2.04 6.42 3.54
N GLY A 190 -1.38 7.56 3.27
CA GLY A 190 -0.38 8.13 4.15
C GLY A 190 -0.98 8.82 5.37
N LYS A 191 -0.22 8.90 6.46
CA LYS A 191 -0.70 9.44 7.75
C LYS A 191 -1.09 10.92 7.73
N ASP A 192 -0.59 11.70 6.78
CA ASP A 192 -0.90 13.12 6.64
C ASP A 192 -2.33 13.41 6.16
N ILE A 193 -3.00 12.40 5.61
CA ILE A 193 -4.37 12.52 5.12
C ILE A 193 -5.37 11.67 5.93
N THR A 194 -4.98 11.25 7.13
CA THR A 194 -5.84 10.46 8.03
C THR A 194 -7.17 11.14 8.31
N ARG A 195 -7.16 12.44 8.67
CA ARG A 195 -8.37 13.22 8.98
C ARG A 195 -9.38 13.19 7.83
N PHE A 196 -8.91 13.32 6.59
CA PHE A 196 -9.77 13.33 5.41
C PHE A 196 -10.46 11.98 5.18
N HIS A 197 -9.77 10.88 5.42
CA HIS A 197 -10.29 9.53 5.16
C HIS A 197 -11.03 8.93 6.35
N ALA A 198 -10.58 9.21 7.58
CA ALA A 198 -11.22 8.66 8.78
C ALA A 198 -12.46 9.46 9.20
N VAL A 199 -12.55 10.76 8.83
CA VAL A 199 -13.62 11.64 9.32
C VAL A 199 -14.42 12.26 8.17
N TYR A 200 -13.79 13.00 7.25
CA TYR A 200 -14.53 13.76 6.25
C TYR A 200 -15.19 12.85 5.22
N TRP A 201 -14.46 11.90 4.69
CA TRP A 201 -14.98 10.97 3.69
C TRP A 201 -16.18 10.15 4.17
N PRO A 202 -16.12 9.44 5.31
CA PRO A 202 -17.29 8.72 5.81
C PRO A 202 -18.46 9.63 6.17
N ALA A 203 -18.24 10.86 6.66
CA ALA A 203 -19.32 11.82 6.89
C ALA A 203 -20.05 12.22 5.59
N ILE A 204 -19.29 12.49 4.53
CA ILE A 204 -19.84 12.82 3.21
C ILE A 204 -20.63 11.63 2.64
N LEU A 205 -20.10 10.42 2.76
CA LEU A 205 -20.79 9.20 2.33
C LEU A 205 -22.11 8.97 3.10
N LEU A 206 -22.10 9.15 4.42
CA LEU A 206 -23.30 9.05 5.26
C LEU A 206 -24.36 10.08 4.84
N SER A 207 -23.96 11.32 4.59
CA SER A 207 -24.83 12.37 4.09
C SER A 207 -25.46 11.99 2.74
N ALA A 208 -24.64 11.49 1.83
CA ALA A 208 -25.08 11.05 0.50
C ALA A 208 -25.86 9.73 0.51
N LYS A 209 -26.03 9.07 1.66
CA LYS A 209 -26.64 7.74 1.83
C LYS A 209 -25.94 6.67 0.97
N LEU A 210 -24.62 6.72 0.94
CA LEU A 210 -23.76 5.78 0.26
C LEU A 210 -23.08 4.85 1.25
N PRO A 211 -22.79 3.59 0.86
CA PRO A 211 -22.10 2.66 1.73
C PRO A 211 -20.65 3.11 2.01
N LEU A 212 -20.19 2.85 3.24
CA LEU A 212 -18.84 3.16 3.70
C LEU A 212 -17.83 2.10 3.20
N PRO A 213 -16.56 2.47 2.99
CA PRO A 213 -15.48 1.51 2.93
C PRO A 213 -15.40 0.68 4.21
N LYS A 214 -14.90 -0.56 4.12
CA LYS A 214 -14.84 -1.44 5.30
C LYS A 214 -13.66 -1.10 6.20
N GLU A 215 -12.48 -0.85 5.61
CA GLU A 215 -11.24 -0.65 6.33
C GLU A 215 -10.41 0.49 5.77
N LEU A 216 -9.73 1.22 6.66
CA LEU A 216 -8.75 2.26 6.35
C LEU A 216 -7.40 1.86 6.94
N PHE A 217 -6.42 1.60 6.09
CA PHE A 217 -5.04 1.39 6.49
C PHE A 217 -4.22 2.66 6.30
N VAL A 218 -3.56 3.11 7.37
CA VAL A 218 -2.78 4.34 7.39
C VAL A 218 -1.31 4.01 7.59
N HIS A 219 -0.51 4.13 6.54
CA HIS A 219 0.93 3.88 6.61
C HIS A 219 1.74 5.10 7.06
N GLY A 220 2.94 4.85 7.60
CA GLY A 220 3.91 5.86 7.97
C GLY A 220 4.58 6.55 6.77
N PHE A 221 5.49 7.47 7.07
CA PHE A 221 6.31 8.13 6.04
C PHE A 221 7.60 7.36 5.77
N VAL A 222 8.10 7.50 4.56
CA VAL A 222 9.49 7.20 4.26
C VAL A 222 10.30 8.47 4.56
N THR A 223 11.20 8.37 5.53
CA THR A 223 12.13 9.46 5.91
C THR A 223 13.50 9.21 5.28
N VAL A 224 14.34 10.23 5.27
CA VAL A 224 15.75 10.12 4.86
C VAL A 224 16.59 10.77 5.95
N ASN A 225 17.47 9.98 6.56
CA ASN A 225 18.27 10.41 7.72
C ASN A 225 17.40 10.98 8.86
N GLY A 226 16.28 10.32 9.14
CA GLY A 226 15.33 10.72 10.19
C GLY A 226 14.46 11.93 9.86
N HIS A 227 14.55 12.50 8.66
CA HIS A 227 13.79 13.68 8.26
C HIS A 227 12.78 13.36 7.16
N LYS A 228 11.59 13.98 7.23
CA LYS A 228 10.59 13.90 6.16
C LYS A 228 11.22 14.38 4.85
N MET A 229 11.00 13.63 3.76
CA MET A 229 11.42 14.05 2.43
C MET A 229 10.69 15.33 2.00
N SER A 230 11.45 16.33 1.59
CA SER A 230 10.92 17.59 1.10
C SER A 230 11.79 18.14 -0.03
N LYS A 231 11.15 18.70 -1.06
CA LYS A 231 11.86 19.39 -2.15
C LYS A 231 12.65 20.61 -1.64
N SER A 232 12.17 21.27 -0.59
CA SER A 232 12.82 22.44 0.00
C SER A 232 14.10 22.10 0.77
N THR A 233 14.20 20.90 1.31
CA THR A 233 15.40 20.40 2.03
C THR A 233 16.38 19.65 1.11
N GLY A 234 15.98 19.37 -0.14
CA GLY A 234 16.82 18.67 -1.10
C GLY A 234 17.11 17.20 -0.78
N ASN A 235 16.42 16.62 0.21
CA ASN A 235 16.62 15.24 0.65
C ASN A 235 15.66 14.23 -0.03
N VAL A 236 15.08 14.60 -1.16
CA VAL A 236 14.18 13.71 -1.90
C VAL A 236 15.00 12.65 -2.62
N VAL A 237 14.74 11.39 -2.32
CA VAL A 237 15.28 10.25 -3.07
C VAL A 237 14.38 9.96 -4.26
N ASP A 238 14.94 10.01 -5.47
CA ASP A 238 14.20 9.64 -6.67
C ASP A 238 14.18 8.12 -6.82
N PRO A 239 13.00 7.48 -6.67
CA PRO A 239 12.89 6.04 -6.81
C PRO A 239 13.22 5.55 -8.23
N MET A 240 13.13 6.40 -9.25
CA MET A 240 13.48 6.02 -10.61
C MET A 240 15.00 5.86 -10.78
N GLU A 241 15.80 6.69 -10.12
CA GLU A 241 17.25 6.53 -10.11
C GLU A 241 17.67 5.26 -9.35
N LEU A 242 16.99 4.93 -8.24
CA LEU A 242 17.23 3.66 -7.53
C LEU A 242 16.91 2.45 -8.42
N ILE A 243 15.79 2.49 -9.14
CA ILE A 243 15.40 1.42 -10.08
C ILE A 243 16.41 1.27 -11.19
N LYS A 244 16.91 2.39 -11.75
CA LYS A 244 17.92 2.37 -12.81
C LYS A 244 19.25 1.77 -12.33
N GLN A 245 19.62 2.04 -11.10
CA GLN A 245 20.88 1.58 -10.51
C GLN A 245 20.82 0.13 -10.04
N TYR A 246 19.74 -0.27 -9.35
CA TYR A 246 19.65 -1.53 -8.62
C TYR A 246 18.60 -2.51 -9.18
N GLY A 247 17.75 -2.06 -10.10
CA GLY A 247 16.61 -2.82 -10.59
C GLY A 247 15.35 -2.62 -9.75
N VAL A 248 14.22 -3.06 -10.29
CA VAL A 248 12.89 -2.87 -9.68
C VAL A 248 12.73 -3.68 -8.41
N GLU A 249 13.06 -4.96 -8.45
CA GLU A 249 12.79 -5.88 -7.33
C GLU A 249 13.57 -5.59 -6.06
N PRO A 250 14.87 -5.22 -6.11
CA PRO A 250 15.57 -4.78 -4.91
C PRO A 250 14.94 -3.55 -4.25
N VAL A 251 14.44 -2.58 -5.05
CA VAL A 251 13.76 -1.40 -4.51
C VAL A 251 12.42 -1.79 -3.87
N ARG A 252 11.62 -2.65 -4.52
CA ARG A 252 10.39 -3.21 -3.93
C ARG A 252 10.68 -3.94 -2.62
N TYR A 253 11.69 -4.82 -2.64
CA TYR A 253 12.10 -5.58 -1.46
C TYR A 253 12.45 -4.67 -0.29
N TYR A 254 13.31 -3.68 -0.52
CA TYR A 254 13.73 -2.75 0.53
C TYR A 254 12.55 -2.01 1.15
N LEU A 255 11.68 -1.45 0.32
CA LEU A 255 10.51 -0.70 0.79
C LEU A 255 9.54 -1.56 1.60
N LEU A 256 9.34 -2.82 1.20
CA LEU A 256 8.42 -3.73 1.89
C LEU A 256 9.06 -4.45 3.08
N ARG A 257 10.39 -4.52 3.15
CA ARG A 257 11.12 -5.23 4.21
C ARG A 257 11.65 -4.34 5.30
N GLU A 258 12.20 -3.17 4.93
CA GLU A 258 12.86 -2.26 5.85
C GLU A 258 11.92 -1.19 6.40
N ILE A 259 10.92 -0.78 5.61
CA ILE A 259 9.94 0.22 6.02
C ILE A 259 8.75 -0.49 6.68
N PRO A 260 8.52 -0.32 7.99
CA PRO A 260 7.35 -0.89 8.63
C PRO A 260 6.09 -0.26 8.06
N ALA A 261 5.05 -1.07 7.90
CA ALA A 261 3.82 -0.58 7.27
C ALA A 261 3.03 0.38 8.18
N ASP A 262 3.17 0.23 9.50
CA ASP A 262 2.40 0.93 10.53
C ASP A 262 3.16 2.07 11.21
N ASP A 263 4.44 2.31 10.85
CA ASP A 263 5.26 3.38 11.41
C ASP A 263 6.14 4.02 10.32
N ASP A 264 6.86 5.08 10.71
CA ASP A 264 7.83 5.72 9.83
C ASP A 264 9.07 4.83 9.63
N GLY A 265 9.56 4.76 8.42
CA GLY A 265 10.79 4.03 8.10
C GLY A 265 11.82 4.91 7.43
N ASP A 266 13.09 4.71 7.79
CA ASP A 266 14.18 5.55 7.31
C ASP A 266 14.93 4.90 6.16
N PHE A 267 15.02 5.59 5.03
CA PHE A 267 15.82 5.21 3.89
C PHE A 267 17.25 5.76 4.02
N SER A 268 18.24 4.90 3.79
CA SER A 268 19.58 5.31 3.45
C SER A 268 20.20 4.36 2.43
N ASP A 269 21.08 4.88 1.57
CA ASP A 269 21.78 4.08 0.56
C ASP A 269 22.65 2.99 1.20
N GLU A 270 23.22 3.28 2.36
CA GLU A 270 24.01 2.31 3.13
C GLU A 270 23.15 1.13 3.61
N LYS A 271 22.00 1.40 4.23
CA LYS A 271 21.04 0.36 4.65
C LYS A 271 20.53 -0.44 3.45
N PHE A 272 20.27 0.26 2.33
CA PHE A 272 19.83 -0.40 1.11
C PHE A 272 20.86 -1.42 0.61
N LYS A 273 22.13 -1.01 0.48
CA LYS A 273 23.21 -1.90 0.04
C LYS A 273 23.45 -3.04 1.01
N LEU A 274 23.41 -2.77 2.32
CA LEU A 274 23.52 -3.79 3.35
C LEU A 274 22.44 -4.84 3.18
N ARG A 275 21.18 -4.43 3.07
CA ARG A 275 20.02 -5.31 2.91
C ARG A 275 20.08 -6.09 1.61
N PHE A 276 20.45 -5.43 0.51
CA PHE A 276 20.63 -6.07 -0.79
C PHE A 276 21.66 -7.21 -0.71
N ASN A 277 22.86 -6.93 -0.18
CA ASN A 277 23.90 -7.93 -0.11
C ASN A 277 23.59 -9.06 0.87
N ALA A 278 23.06 -8.74 2.06
CA ALA A 278 22.76 -9.74 3.08
C ALA A 278 21.60 -10.65 2.68
N ASP A 279 20.47 -10.04 2.30
CA ASP A 279 19.24 -10.80 2.11
C ASP A 279 19.10 -11.32 0.67
N LEU A 280 19.31 -10.49 -0.35
CA LEU A 280 19.07 -10.88 -1.73
C LEU A 280 20.26 -11.64 -2.32
N ALA A 281 21.48 -11.11 -2.25
CA ALA A 281 22.63 -11.77 -2.87
C ALA A 281 23.11 -12.99 -2.07
N ASN A 282 23.41 -12.81 -0.79
CA ASN A 282 23.94 -13.88 0.08
C ASN A 282 22.86 -14.80 0.63
N GLY A 283 21.63 -14.27 0.89
CA GLY A 283 20.48 -15.07 1.32
C GLY A 283 19.86 -15.85 0.16
N LEU A 284 18.82 -15.27 -0.46
CA LEU A 284 18.03 -15.94 -1.49
C LEU A 284 18.85 -16.37 -2.70
N GLY A 285 19.71 -15.50 -3.24
CA GLY A 285 20.49 -15.78 -4.44
C GLY A 285 21.48 -16.94 -4.26
N ASN A 286 22.22 -16.94 -3.15
CA ASN A 286 23.15 -18.00 -2.82
C ASN A 286 22.42 -19.32 -2.52
N PHE A 287 21.35 -19.29 -1.71
CA PHE A 287 20.56 -20.46 -1.38
C PHE A 287 19.98 -21.12 -2.64
N ALA A 288 19.31 -20.37 -3.50
CA ALA A 288 18.75 -20.87 -4.75
C ALA A 288 19.83 -21.47 -5.65
N SER A 289 20.96 -20.79 -5.83
CA SER A 289 22.08 -21.27 -6.65
C SER A 289 22.65 -22.57 -6.13
N ARG A 290 22.85 -22.70 -4.81
CA ARG A 290 23.38 -23.93 -4.17
C ARG A 290 22.43 -25.10 -4.37
N VAL A 291 21.14 -24.91 -4.03
CA VAL A 291 20.13 -25.98 -4.12
C VAL A 291 19.97 -26.46 -5.56
N LEU A 292 19.80 -25.55 -6.51
CA LEU A 292 19.60 -25.88 -7.92
C LEU A 292 20.83 -26.53 -8.55
N THR A 293 22.06 -26.11 -8.16
CA THR A 293 23.29 -26.73 -8.65
C THR A 293 23.42 -28.16 -8.13
N LEU A 294 23.10 -28.40 -6.86
CA LEU A 294 23.17 -29.76 -6.28
C LEU A 294 22.10 -30.67 -6.89
N ALA A 295 20.86 -30.17 -7.03
CA ALA A 295 19.79 -30.95 -7.65
C ALA A 295 20.05 -31.25 -9.13
N GLN A 296 20.60 -30.29 -9.89
CA GLN A 296 21.00 -30.49 -11.29
C GLN A 296 22.07 -31.58 -11.41
N LYS A 297 23.08 -31.61 -10.52
CA LYS A 297 24.13 -32.62 -10.51
C LYS A 297 23.60 -34.01 -10.16
N PHE A 298 22.61 -34.10 -9.30
CA PHE A 298 21.97 -35.39 -8.97
C PHE A 298 21.18 -35.92 -10.16
N GLY A 299 20.58 -35.07 -10.97
CA GLY A 299 19.77 -35.45 -12.13
C GLY A 299 18.28 -35.53 -11.79
N ALA A 300 17.65 -36.67 -12.09
CA ALA A 300 16.22 -36.86 -11.83
C ALA A 300 15.97 -37.24 -10.36
N LEU A 301 15.22 -36.41 -9.64
CA LEU A 301 14.85 -36.66 -8.25
C LEU A 301 13.45 -37.28 -8.20
N SER A 302 13.34 -38.53 -7.81
CA SER A 302 12.06 -39.26 -7.72
C SER A 302 11.15 -38.71 -6.62
N PHE A 303 9.84 -38.64 -6.87
CA PHE A 303 8.81 -38.35 -5.85
C PHE A 303 8.83 -39.36 -4.69
N ALA A 304 9.43 -40.56 -4.86
CA ALA A 304 9.58 -41.49 -3.76
C ALA A 304 10.38 -40.91 -2.58
N HIS A 305 11.24 -39.91 -2.82
CA HIS A 305 12.00 -39.24 -1.77
C HIS A 305 11.16 -38.27 -0.93
N GLU A 306 9.95 -37.85 -1.40
CA GLU A 306 9.04 -36.98 -0.65
C GLU A 306 8.62 -37.59 0.69
N LYS A 307 8.48 -38.90 0.74
CA LYS A 307 8.13 -39.62 1.98
C LYS A 307 9.15 -39.45 3.11
N ASN A 308 10.36 -39.04 2.76
CA ASN A 308 11.48 -38.87 3.66
C ASN A 308 11.76 -37.37 3.97
N VAL A 309 10.87 -36.45 3.57
CA VAL A 309 10.97 -35.03 3.98
C VAL A 309 10.76 -34.96 5.48
N GLU A 310 11.73 -34.39 6.16
CA GLU A 310 11.76 -34.33 7.62
C GLU A 310 10.62 -33.45 8.16
N ILE A 311 10.11 -33.82 9.35
CA ILE A 311 9.01 -33.06 10.03
C ILE A 311 9.42 -31.60 10.28
N GLU A 312 10.69 -31.38 10.61
CA GLU A 312 11.25 -30.05 10.82
C GLU A 312 11.19 -29.19 9.56
N THR A 313 11.40 -29.79 8.37
CA THR A 313 11.25 -29.10 7.10
C THR A 313 9.80 -28.72 6.83
N GLN A 314 8.86 -29.63 7.10
CA GLN A 314 7.42 -29.38 6.93
C GLN A 314 6.97 -28.25 7.87
N LYS A 315 7.39 -28.32 9.14
CA LYS A 315 7.10 -27.29 10.13
C LYS A 315 7.64 -25.91 9.73
N ALA A 316 8.88 -25.84 9.23
CA ALA A 316 9.45 -24.57 8.78
C ALA A 316 8.67 -23.97 7.59
N ILE A 317 8.17 -24.83 6.69
CA ILE A 317 7.31 -24.42 5.56
C ILE A 317 5.95 -23.89 6.06
N GLU A 318 5.33 -24.62 7.01
CA GLU A 318 4.04 -24.22 7.61
C GLU A 318 4.16 -22.88 8.35
N GLU A 319 5.21 -22.72 9.16
CA GLU A 319 5.48 -21.47 9.88
C GLU A 319 5.65 -20.28 8.92
N ALA A 320 6.41 -20.46 7.82
CA ALA A 320 6.59 -19.39 6.84
C ALA A 320 5.29 -19.06 6.11
N THR A 321 4.50 -20.07 5.76
CA THR A 321 3.19 -19.88 5.09
C THR A 321 2.21 -19.16 6.00
N ALA A 322 2.17 -19.54 7.28
CA ALA A 322 1.35 -18.86 8.29
C ALA A 322 1.79 -17.39 8.46
N ALA A 323 3.09 -17.12 8.61
CA ALA A 323 3.62 -15.77 8.76
C ALA A 323 3.29 -14.87 7.56
N VAL A 324 3.34 -15.40 6.34
CA VAL A 324 2.94 -14.66 5.14
C VAL A 324 1.44 -14.38 5.14
N THR A 325 0.61 -15.37 5.48
CA THR A 325 -0.85 -15.21 5.55
C THR A 325 -1.25 -14.16 6.60
N GLU A 326 -0.67 -14.23 7.79
CA GLU A 326 -0.87 -13.26 8.86
C GLU A 326 -0.39 -11.85 8.45
N GLY A 327 0.82 -11.77 7.87
CA GLY A 327 1.37 -10.50 7.41
C GLY A 327 0.51 -9.81 6.34
N PHE A 328 -0.12 -10.57 5.44
CA PHE A 328 -1.09 -10.01 4.49
C PHE A 328 -2.41 -9.61 5.16
N THR A 329 -2.90 -10.41 6.10
CA THR A 329 -4.13 -10.12 6.85
C THR A 329 -3.99 -8.84 7.68
N ASP A 330 -2.83 -8.67 8.32
CA ASP A 330 -2.53 -7.53 9.19
C ASP A 330 -1.86 -6.36 8.44
N LEU A 331 -1.67 -6.49 7.11
CA LEU A 331 -0.99 -5.51 6.25
C LEU A 331 0.46 -5.23 6.67
N LYS A 332 1.12 -6.20 7.30
CA LYS A 332 2.50 -6.15 7.79
C LYS A 332 3.46 -6.88 6.85
N MET A 333 3.70 -6.30 5.70
CA MET A 333 4.53 -6.91 4.64
C MET A 333 5.95 -7.25 5.10
N HIS A 334 6.52 -6.45 6.00
CA HIS A 334 7.85 -6.68 6.58
C HIS A 334 7.91 -7.95 7.46
N GLU A 335 6.82 -8.27 8.18
CA GLU A 335 6.71 -9.52 8.96
C GLU A 335 6.53 -10.73 8.04
N ALA A 336 5.70 -10.63 7.00
CA ALA A 336 5.57 -11.66 5.98
C ALA A 336 6.93 -12.00 5.34
N LEU A 337 7.69 -10.98 4.93
CA LEU A 337 9.04 -11.17 4.39
C LEU A 337 10.00 -11.77 5.43
N ALA A 338 9.91 -11.38 6.71
CA ALA A 338 10.72 -11.99 7.76
C ALA A 338 10.46 -13.50 7.88
N GLY A 339 9.20 -13.93 7.77
CA GLY A 339 8.84 -15.35 7.75
C GLY A 339 9.48 -16.11 6.57
N ILE A 340 9.45 -15.52 5.36
CA ILE A 340 10.11 -16.14 4.19
C ILE A 340 11.62 -16.23 4.41
N TRP A 341 12.28 -15.19 4.94
CA TRP A 341 13.71 -15.20 5.21
C TRP A 341 14.11 -16.19 6.31
N LYS A 342 13.23 -16.42 7.30
CA LYS A 342 13.39 -17.51 8.29
C LYS A 342 13.42 -18.88 7.60
N LEU A 343 12.54 -19.11 6.62
CA LEU A 343 12.52 -20.35 5.84
C LEU A 343 13.79 -20.51 4.99
N ILE A 344 14.25 -19.45 4.32
CA ILE A 344 15.51 -19.46 3.56
C ILE A 344 16.70 -19.77 4.49
N GLY A 345 16.75 -19.14 5.67
CA GLY A 345 17.77 -19.40 6.69
C GLY A 345 17.74 -20.83 7.21
N TYR A 346 16.55 -21.40 7.41
CA TYR A 346 16.40 -22.84 7.70
C TYR A 346 17.02 -23.70 6.59
N GLY A 347 16.70 -23.39 5.32
CA GLY A 347 17.25 -24.12 4.17
C GLY A 347 18.78 -24.05 4.10
N ASP A 348 19.38 -22.89 4.30
CA ASP A 348 20.84 -22.74 4.36
C ASP A 348 21.46 -23.53 5.51
N GLY A 349 20.85 -23.51 6.70
CA GLY A 349 21.24 -24.35 7.83
C GLY A 349 21.17 -25.83 7.50
N TYR A 350 20.08 -26.26 6.86
CA TYR A 350 19.85 -27.64 6.45
C TYR A 350 20.89 -28.11 5.44
N VAL A 351 21.20 -27.30 4.41
CA VAL A 351 22.27 -27.62 3.45
C VAL A 351 23.61 -27.87 4.15
N ASN A 352 23.95 -27.01 5.12
CA ASN A 352 25.23 -27.13 5.85
C ASN A 352 25.24 -28.30 6.83
N ALA A 353 24.13 -28.67 7.42
CA ALA A 353 24.00 -29.81 8.34
C ALA A 353 24.01 -31.15 7.60
N LYS A 354 23.25 -31.26 6.52
CA LYS A 354 23.11 -32.50 5.75
C LYS A 354 24.25 -32.74 4.76
N LYS A 355 24.93 -31.69 4.33
CA LYS A 355 26.05 -31.73 3.39
C LYS A 355 25.80 -32.71 2.20
N PRO A 356 24.78 -32.45 1.37
CA PRO A 356 24.39 -33.43 0.31
C PRO A 356 25.52 -33.82 -0.62
N TRP A 357 26.58 -33.03 -0.70
CA TRP A 357 27.77 -33.29 -1.51
C TRP A 357 28.73 -34.34 -0.88
N GLU A 358 28.60 -34.63 0.43
CA GLU A 358 29.39 -35.67 1.15
C GLU A 358 28.65 -37.00 1.18
N LEU A 359 27.35 -37.03 0.86
CA LEU A 359 26.55 -38.25 0.80
C LEU A 359 26.90 -39.09 -0.45
N THR A 360 26.68 -40.40 -0.37
CA THR A 360 26.88 -41.32 -1.51
C THR A 360 26.06 -40.85 -2.72
N ALA A 361 26.71 -40.67 -3.84
CA ALA A 361 26.08 -40.18 -5.06
C ALA A 361 24.93 -41.12 -5.50
N GLY A 362 23.73 -40.52 -5.71
CA GLY A 362 22.53 -41.23 -6.09
C GLY A 362 21.85 -42.01 -4.96
N SER A 363 22.33 -41.91 -3.71
CA SER A 363 21.72 -42.61 -2.57
C SER A 363 20.33 -42.04 -2.23
N PRO A 364 19.45 -42.86 -1.60
CA PRO A 364 18.14 -42.38 -1.12
C PRO A 364 18.25 -41.22 -0.14
N GLU A 365 19.28 -41.19 0.70
CA GLU A 365 19.55 -40.15 1.68
C GLU A 365 19.90 -38.82 0.98
N GLN A 366 20.73 -38.87 -0.05
CA GLN A 366 21.07 -37.71 -0.86
C GLN A 366 19.83 -37.18 -1.58
N GLY A 367 19.02 -38.07 -2.18
CA GLY A 367 17.77 -37.73 -2.84
C GLY A 367 16.77 -37.07 -1.90
N ALA A 368 16.58 -37.62 -0.69
CA ALA A 368 15.69 -37.08 0.33
C ALA A 368 16.12 -35.67 0.80
N ALA A 369 17.42 -35.48 1.05
CA ALA A 369 17.95 -34.19 1.43
C ALA A 369 17.73 -33.11 0.33
N LEU A 370 17.94 -33.48 -0.94
CA LEU A 370 17.74 -32.58 -2.06
C LEU A 370 16.24 -32.26 -2.30
N VAL A 371 15.35 -33.23 -2.15
CA VAL A 371 13.90 -33.00 -2.26
C VAL A 371 13.44 -32.08 -1.14
N SER A 372 13.90 -32.27 0.11
CA SER A 372 13.60 -31.36 1.22
C SER A 372 14.02 -29.92 0.90
N LEU A 373 15.20 -29.71 0.33
CA LEU A 373 15.70 -28.41 -0.09
C LEU A 373 14.90 -27.79 -1.25
N LEU A 374 14.45 -28.64 -2.20
CA LEU A 374 13.58 -28.18 -3.28
C LEU A 374 12.21 -27.75 -2.75
N TYR A 375 11.65 -28.43 -1.76
CA TYR A 375 10.41 -27.99 -1.11
C TYR A 375 10.58 -26.63 -0.44
N VAL A 376 11.66 -26.42 0.31
CA VAL A 376 11.97 -25.12 0.92
C VAL A 376 12.09 -24.03 -0.15
N LEU A 377 12.87 -24.28 -1.21
CA LEU A 377 13.10 -23.29 -2.28
C LEU A 377 11.82 -23.00 -3.09
N SER A 378 11.05 -24.04 -3.43
CA SER A 378 9.79 -23.91 -4.15
C SER A 378 8.76 -23.14 -3.33
N THR A 379 8.61 -23.46 -2.03
CA THR A 379 7.72 -22.73 -1.15
C THR A 379 8.16 -21.26 -1.01
N ALA A 380 9.45 -21.01 -0.74
CA ALA A 380 9.96 -19.65 -0.66
C ALA A 380 9.69 -18.86 -1.96
N SER A 381 9.90 -19.47 -3.13
CA SER A 381 9.63 -18.83 -4.41
C SER A 381 8.13 -18.54 -4.62
N ASN A 382 7.23 -19.43 -4.19
CA ASN A 382 5.79 -19.21 -4.27
C ASN A 382 5.35 -18.05 -3.36
N LEU A 383 5.85 -18.03 -2.12
CA LEU A 383 5.55 -16.96 -1.16
C LEU A 383 6.14 -15.61 -1.57
N LEU A 384 7.21 -15.60 -2.39
CA LEU A 384 7.85 -14.39 -2.90
C LEU A 384 7.12 -13.77 -4.10
N VAL A 385 6.17 -14.44 -4.75
CA VAL A 385 5.47 -13.91 -5.95
C VAL A 385 4.92 -12.50 -5.76
N PRO A 386 4.26 -12.12 -4.66
CA PRO A 386 3.76 -10.76 -4.47
C PRO A 386 4.87 -9.71 -4.30
N PHE A 387 6.04 -10.12 -3.82
CA PHE A 387 7.16 -9.23 -3.46
C PHE A 387 8.19 -9.11 -4.58
N LEU A 388 8.63 -10.24 -5.13
CA LEU A 388 9.69 -10.38 -6.12
C LEU A 388 9.21 -11.28 -7.29
N PRO A 389 8.23 -10.84 -8.09
CA PRO A 389 7.55 -11.69 -9.07
C PRO A 389 8.48 -12.26 -10.14
N GLU A 390 9.45 -11.47 -10.63
CA GLU A 390 10.40 -11.92 -11.67
C GLU A 390 11.41 -12.90 -11.12
N THR A 391 11.93 -12.67 -9.91
CA THR A 391 12.84 -13.59 -9.24
C THR A 391 12.14 -14.89 -8.88
N ALA A 392 10.92 -14.84 -8.37
CA ALA A 392 10.09 -16.00 -8.12
C ALA A 392 9.90 -16.83 -9.39
N ALA A 393 9.52 -16.21 -10.50
CA ALA A 393 9.33 -16.87 -11.78
C ALA A 393 10.64 -17.51 -12.30
N LYS A 394 11.79 -16.83 -12.16
CA LYS A 394 13.11 -17.37 -12.54
C LYS A 394 13.47 -18.64 -11.73
N ILE A 395 13.20 -18.64 -10.42
CA ILE A 395 13.44 -19.82 -9.56
C ILE A 395 12.49 -20.96 -9.97
N GLN A 396 11.20 -20.68 -10.13
CA GLN A 396 10.18 -21.66 -10.50
C GLN A 396 10.48 -22.30 -11.86
N ALA A 397 10.94 -21.52 -12.84
CA ALA A 397 11.33 -22.03 -14.15
C ALA A 397 12.54 -23.00 -14.12
N CYS A 398 13.34 -22.93 -13.04
CA CYS A 398 14.47 -23.85 -12.84
C CYS A 398 14.05 -25.21 -12.25
N ILE A 399 12.80 -25.37 -11.81
CA ILE A 399 12.29 -26.60 -11.17
C ILE A 399 11.18 -27.18 -12.04
N VAL A 400 11.50 -28.20 -12.82
CA VAL A 400 10.54 -28.86 -13.71
C VAL A 400 9.98 -30.09 -13.01
N VAL A 401 8.65 -30.15 -12.91
CA VAL A 401 7.91 -31.29 -12.34
C VAL A 401 7.40 -32.18 -13.47
N ASP A 402 7.98 -33.34 -13.65
CA ASP A 402 7.53 -34.38 -14.61
C ASP A 402 6.55 -35.33 -13.89
N LYS A 403 5.24 -35.07 -14.05
CA LYS A 403 4.18 -35.84 -13.40
C LYS A 403 4.06 -37.27 -13.94
N GLU A 404 4.43 -37.49 -15.21
CA GLU A 404 4.36 -38.81 -15.83
C GLU A 404 5.46 -39.71 -15.29
N LYS A 405 6.69 -39.19 -15.21
CA LYS A 405 7.85 -39.92 -14.65
C LYS A 405 7.92 -39.84 -13.13
N LYS A 406 7.07 -39.03 -12.49
CA LYS A 406 7.06 -38.77 -11.04
C LYS A 406 8.45 -38.36 -10.54
N GLU A 407 9.02 -37.34 -11.18
CA GLU A 407 10.35 -36.83 -10.86
C GLU A 407 10.46 -35.32 -10.97
N TYR A 408 11.39 -34.73 -10.23
CA TYR A 408 11.84 -33.36 -10.37
C TYR A 408 13.11 -33.31 -11.21
N ARG A 409 13.18 -32.34 -12.12
CA ARG A 409 14.41 -32.00 -12.84
C ARG A 409 14.73 -30.55 -12.60
N CYS A 410 15.97 -30.27 -12.29
CA CYS A 410 16.40 -28.91 -11.98
C CYS A 410 17.48 -28.44 -12.94
N THR A 411 17.45 -27.17 -13.23
CA THR A 411 18.49 -26.43 -13.93
C THR A 411 18.90 -25.24 -13.06
N LYS A 412 20.14 -24.81 -13.14
CA LYS A 412 20.54 -23.57 -12.48
C LYS A 412 20.18 -22.36 -13.35
N PRO A 413 19.92 -21.17 -12.77
CA PRO A 413 19.76 -19.95 -13.53
C PRO A 413 21.00 -19.66 -14.39
N ALA A 414 20.79 -19.13 -15.59
CA ALA A 414 21.88 -18.77 -16.50
C ALA A 414 22.82 -17.71 -15.92
N THR A 415 22.28 -16.81 -15.11
CA THR A 415 23.00 -15.74 -14.41
C THR A 415 22.65 -15.72 -12.93
N SER A 416 23.49 -15.08 -12.12
CA SER A 416 23.16 -14.84 -10.71
C SER A 416 21.83 -14.08 -10.60
N LEU A 417 20.96 -14.49 -9.68
CA LEU A 417 19.70 -13.79 -9.40
C LEU A 417 19.98 -12.35 -8.91
N PHE A 418 20.95 -12.20 -8.02
CA PHE A 418 21.39 -10.93 -7.46
C PHE A 418 22.92 -10.93 -7.37
N PRO A 419 23.62 -10.23 -8.26
CA PRO A 419 25.07 -10.03 -8.12
C PRO A 419 25.33 -9.12 -6.91
N ARG A 420 26.44 -9.34 -6.19
CA ARG A 420 26.83 -8.46 -5.07
C ARG A 420 27.11 -7.05 -5.58
N LEU A 421 26.69 -6.06 -4.77
CA LEU A 421 26.97 -4.64 -5.02
C LEU A 421 28.39 -4.29 -4.57
#